data_7fac93c9d10885203f38b795d635be4c
#
_entry.id   7fac93c9d10885203f38b795d635be4c
#
_cell.length_a   1.000
_cell.length_b   1.000
_cell.length_c   1.000
_cell.angle_alpha   90.00
_cell.angle_beta   90.00
_cell.angle_gamma   90.00
#
_symmetry.space_group_name_H-M   'P 1'
#
loop_
_entity.id
_entity.type
_entity.pdbx_description
1 polymer ?
#
loop_
_entity_poly.entity_id
_entity_poly.type
_entity_poly.pdbx_seq_one_letter_code
_entity_poly.pdbx_strand_id
1 'polypeptide(L)'
;ERQLRPMHSPLVPLVRQFPSHAGHARREYSTQIIGNIAAGSLAESDTVPSTIYMERPLGKNEYVVRVEGKSMEPLIPDGSLVIMRRHTAPPIPKPGTIVEYNDGRGVTLKKLIRRKNAETGKTEYVLQPINPAFKDITPMDGGSISGIYMETLVNYRKG
;
A
#
# COMPACT_ATOMS: atom_id res chain seq x y z
N GLU A 1 14.70 14.78 -29.53
CA GLU A 1 14.48 14.62 -29.30
C GLU A 1 14.23 14.27 -29.44
N ARG A 2 14.45 14.18 -29.65
CA ARG A 2 13.96 13.78 -29.45
C ARG A 2 13.27 14.02 -29.63
N GLN A 3 12.69 13.91 -29.60
CA GLN A 3 12.12 14.00 -29.35
C GLN A 3 11.49 13.86 -29.29
N LEU A 4 11.20 13.64 -29.57
CA LEU A 4 10.62 13.51 -29.13
C LEU A 4 9.97 13.11 -29.26
N ARG A 5 9.83 12.84 -29.18
CA ARG A 5 9.13 12.45 -28.89
C ARG A 5 8.30 12.58 -28.76
N PRO A 6 8.03 12.52 -28.91
CA PRO A 6 7.20 12.52 -28.40
C PRO A 6 6.60 12.35 -28.21
N MET A 7 6.30 12.13 -27.88
CA MET A 7 5.74 11.99 -27.35
C MET A 7 5.29 11.68 -26.97
N HIS A 8 5.06 11.46 -26.91
CA HIS A 8 4.47 11.16 -26.23
C HIS A 8 4.35 11.19 -25.19
N SER A 9 4.88 11.48 -25.37
CA SER A 9 4.82 11.19 -23.97
C SER A 9 4.43 12.40 -23.14
N PRO A 10 3.42 12.28 -22.29
CA PRO A 10 3.01 13.37 -21.43
C PRO A 10 3.99 13.65 -20.30
N LEU A 11 5.08 12.91 -20.23
CA LEU A 11 6.00 12.96 -19.11
C LEU A 11 7.27 13.75 -19.41
N VAL A 12 7.20 14.73 -20.27
CA VAL A 12 8.35 15.61 -20.53
C VAL A 12 8.50 16.55 -19.32
N PRO A 13 9.64 16.50 -18.65
CA PRO A 13 9.81 17.34 -17.47
C PRO A 13 10.12 18.78 -17.84
N LEU A 14 9.49 19.70 -17.17
CA LEU A 14 9.75 21.13 -17.35
C LEU A 14 11.19 21.50 -17.00
N VAL A 15 11.78 20.76 -16.08
CA VAL A 15 13.14 21.02 -15.66
C VAL A 15 14.14 21.00 -16.82
N ARG A 16 13.82 20.36 -17.92
CA ARG A 16 14.68 20.33 -19.10
C ARG A 16 14.87 21.71 -19.72
N GLN A 17 13.98 22.62 -19.44
CA GLN A 17 14.05 23.97 -19.96
C GLN A 17 14.93 24.90 -19.11
N PHE A 18 15.35 24.40 -17.95
CA PHE A 18 16.12 25.18 -16.99
C PHE A 18 17.30 24.36 -16.48
N PRO A 19 18.29 24.10 -17.35
CA PRO A 19 19.35 23.18 -16.98
C PRO A 19 20.16 23.61 -15.77
N SER A 20 20.24 24.88 -15.48
CA SER A 20 20.94 25.36 -14.29
C SER A 20 20.30 24.90 -12.99
N HIS A 21 19.04 24.49 -13.06
CA HIS A 21 18.31 24.02 -11.90
C HIS A 21 18.12 22.51 -11.93
N ALA A 22 18.62 21.84 -12.94
CA ALA A 22 18.33 20.42 -13.15
C ALA A 22 18.80 19.55 -11.98
N GLY A 23 19.90 19.90 -11.33
CA GLY A 23 20.41 19.15 -10.19
C GLY A 23 19.55 19.24 -8.94
N HIS A 24 18.62 20.18 -8.91
CA HIS A 24 17.79 20.43 -7.75
C HIS A 24 16.32 20.17 -8.01
N ALA A 25 15.91 20.22 -9.26
CA ALA A 25 14.52 20.02 -9.64
C ALA A 25 14.20 18.54 -9.71
N ARG A 26 13.01 18.20 -9.27
CA ARG A 26 12.53 16.83 -9.28
C ARG A 26 11.25 16.75 -10.07
N ARG A 27 11.09 15.61 -10.75
CA ARG A 27 9.81 15.30 -11.37
C ARG A 27 8.81 14.98 -10.28
N GLU A 28 7.61 15.47 -10.48
CA GLU A 28 6.51 15.12 -9.60
C GLU A 28 5.39 14.51 -10.42
N TYR A 29 4.79 13.48 -9.87
CA TYR A 29 3.69 12.77 -10.49
C TYR A 29 2.51 12.82 -9.54
N SER A 30 1.36 13.26 -10.05
CA SER A 30 0.16 13.30 -9.23
C SER A 30 -0.46 11.91 -9.14
N THR A 31 -0.96 11.59 -7.98
CA THR A 31 -1.78 10.40 -7.79
C THR A 31 -2.81 10.67 -6.71
N GLN A 32 -3.81 9.84 -6.65
CA GLN A 32 -4.86 9.99 -5.64
C GLN A 32 -4.72 8.93 -4.57
N ILE A 33 -4.96 9.36 -3.33
CA ILE A 33 -5.14 8.43 -2.22
C ILE A 33 -6.55 7.88 -2.39
N ILE A 34 -6.67 6.57 -2.61
CA ILE A 34 -7.97 5.99 -2.94
C ILE A 34 -8.76 5.51 -1.73
N GLY A 35 -8.16 5.55 -0.55
CA GLY A 35 -8.87 5.17 0.66
C GLY A 35 -7.97 5.08 1.86
N ASN A 36 -8.56 4.66 2.98
CA ASN A 36 -7.85 4.36 4.21
C ASN A 36 -7.93 2.87 4.48
N ILE A 37 -6.88 2.32 5.07
CA ILE A 37 -6.89 0.94 5.54
C ILE A 37 -6.71 0.96 7.05
N ALA A 38 -7.57 0.27 7.76
CA ALA A 38 -7.44 0.14 9.19
C ALA A 38 -6.24 -0.73 9.54
N ALA A 39 -5.45 -0.26 10.46
CA ALA A 39 -4.33 -1.03 11.02
C ALA A 39 -4.54 -1.08 12.53
N GLY A 40 -5.51 -1.81 12.94
CA GLY A 40 -5.92 -2.05 14.30
C GLY A 40 -6.98 -3.11 14.26
N SER A 41 -8.23 -2.72 14.31
CA SER A 41 -9.33 -3.61 14.05
C SER A 41 -9.80 -3.46 12.61
N LEU A 42 -10.51 -4.45 12.12
CA LEU A 42 -11.18 -4.35 10.84
C LEU A 42 -12.26 -3.27 10.93
N ALA A 43 -12.28 -2.37 9.98
CA ALA A 43 -13.24 -1.28 9.95
C ALA A 43 -13.50 -0.86 8.52
N GLU A 44 -14.68 -0.31 8.30
CA GLU A 44 -14.99 0.32 7.02
C GLU A 44 -14.25 1.65 6.94
N SER A 45 -13.89 2.02 5.74
CA SER A 45 -13.14 3.24 5.49
C SER A 45 -13.95 4.17 4.63
N ASP A 46 -14.24 5.34 5.18
CA ASP A 46 -14.88 6.42 4.45
C ASP A 46 -13.83 7.48 4.15
N THR A 47 -13.45 7.59 2.89
CA THR A 47 -12.45 8.57 2.54
C THR A 47 -12.82 9.32 1.29
N VAL A 48 -12.62 10.62 1.36
CA VAL A 48 -12.66 11.46 0.17
C VAL A 48 -11.27 11.38 -0.46
N PRO A 49 -11.17 10.97 -1.74
CA PRO A 49 -9.86 10.94 -2.38
C PRO A 49 -9.18 12.29 -2.36
N SER A 50 -7.89 12.29 -2.10
CA SER A 50 -7.08 13.49 -2.14
C SER A 50 -5.85 13.26 -3.00
N THR A 51 -5.36 14.33 -3.63
CA THR A 51 -4.24 14.25 -4.53
C THR A 51 -2.94 14.46 -3.77
N ILE A 52 -1.93 13.69 -4.14
CA ILE A 52 -0.56 13.89 -3.68
C ILE A 52 0.37 13.93 -4.88
N TYR A 53 1.56 14.44 -4.66
CA TYR A 53 2.62 14.48 -5.67
C TYR A 53 3.82 13.73 -5.14
N MET A 54 4.34 12.83 -5.94
CA MET A 54 5.45 11.96 -5.55
C MET A 54 6.52 11.91 -6.64
N GLU A 55 7.67 11.38 -6.31
CA GLU A 55 8.84 11.44 -7.20
C GLU A 55 8.82 10.40 -8.32
N ARG A 56 7.96 9.41 -8.21
CA ARG A 56 7.80 8.40 -9.26
C ARG A 56 6.34 8.20 -9.59
N PRO A 57 6.03 7.79 -10.82
CA PRO A 57 4.64 7.41 -11.13
C PRO A 57 4.32 6.07 -10.49
N LEU A 58 3.04 5.82 -10.28
CA LEU A 58 2.59 4.49 -9.89
C LEU A 58 2.76 3.53 -11.05
N GLY A 59 3.14 2.32 -10.72
CA GLY A 59 3.11 1.23 -11.68
C GLY A 59 1.70 0.76 -11.94
N LYS A 60 1.55 -0.11 -12.93
CA LYS A 60 0.27 -0.73 -13.23
C LYS A 60 -0.18 -1.55 -12.01
N ASN A 61 -1.43 -1.42 -11.65
CA ASN A 61 -2.02 -2.10 -10.50
C ASN A 61 -1.51 -1.61 -9.14
N GLU A 62 -0.76 -0.52 -9.11
CA GLU A 62 -0.38 0.11 -7.85
C GLU A 62 -1.38 1.19 -7.47
N TYR A 63 -1.56 1.37 -6.17
CA TYR A 63 -2.45 2.39 -5.64
C TYR A 63 -1.93 2.85 -4.27
N VAL A 64 -2.36 4.04 -3.86
CA VAL A 64 -1.94 4.63 -2.60
C VAL A 64 -3.11 4.66 -1.64
N VAL A 65 -2.85 4.25 -0.41
CA VAL A 65 -3.83 4.32 0.67
C VAL A 65 -3.18 4.91 1.92
N ARG A 66 -4.00 5.44 2.82
CA ARG A 66 -3.55 5.90 4.13
C ARG A 66 -3.78 4.80 5.14
N VAL A 67 -2.79 4.55 5.96
CA VAL A 67 -2.88 3.57 7.04
C VAL A 67 -3.36 4.29 8.30
N GLU A 68 -4.42 3.77 8.90
CA GLU A 68 -4.97 4.32 10.14
C GLU A 68 -4.89 3.28 11.24
N GLY A 69 -4.20 3.62 12.30
CA GLY A 69 -4.00 2.73 13.44
C GLY A 69 -2.56 2.30 13.62
N LYS A 70 -2.28 1.62 14.69
CA LYS A 70 -0.92 1.37 15.16
C LYS A 70 -0.50 -0.10 15.11
N SER A 71 -1.32 -0.98 14.53
CA SER A 71 -1.02 -2.41 14.58
C SER A 71 0.19 -2.80 13.75
N MET A 72 0.60 -1.97 12.81
CA MET A 72 1.78 -2.22 11.97
C MET A 72 3.00 -1.40 12.37
N GLU A 73 2.92 -0.67 13.49
CA GLU A 73 4.07 0.04 14.01
C GLU A 73 5.07 -0.94 14.65
N PRO A 74 6.35 -0.65 14.60
CA PRO A 74 6.97 0.57 14.05
C PRO A 74 7.23 0.55 12.55
N LEU A 75 6.96 -0.57 11.88
CA LEU A 75 7.29 -0.73 10.46
C LEU A 75 6.50 0.24 9.59
N ILE A 76 5.21 0.34 9.84
CA ILE A 76 4.32 1.25 9.11
C ILE A 76 3.61 2.12 10.14
N PRO A 77 4.05 3.38 10.32
CA PRO A 77 3.45 4.25 11.32
C PRO A 77 2.01 4.61 11.00
N ASP A 78 1.24 4.86 12.04
CA ASP A 78 -0.11 5.39 11.92
C ASP A 78 -0.09 6.69 11.10
N GLY A 79 -1.02 6.82 10.16
CA GLY A 79 -1.11 7.99 9.30
C GLY A 79 -0.26 7.95 8.05
N SER A 80 0.56 6.90 7.88
CA SER A 80 1.43 6.77 6.70
C SER A 80 0.64 6.58 5.43
N LEU A 81 1.19 7.09 4.33
CA LEU A 81 0.74 6.72 3.00
C LEU A 81 1.60 5.58 2.50
N VAL A 82 0.95 4.56 1.97
CA VAL A 82 1.64 3.38 1.47
C VAL A 82 1.23 3.09 0.04
N ILE A 83 2.19 2.58 -0.74
CA ILE A 83 1.90 2.07 -2.08
C ILE A 83 1.60 0.58 -1.93
N MET A 84 0.45 0.20 -2.45
CA MET A 84 -0.02 -1.18 -2.53
C MET A 84 -0.05 -1.62 -3.97
N ARG A 85 0.07 -2.92 -4.21
CA ARG A 85 -0.15 -3.51 -5.52
C ARG A 85 -1.36 -4.42 -5.44
N ARG A 86 -2.29 -4.26 -6.38
CA ARG A 86 -3.50 -5.06 -6.42
C ARG A 86 -3.17 -6.54 -6.63
N HIS A 87 -3.82 -7.36 -5.84
CA HIS A 87 -3.66 -8.82 -5.92
C HIS A 87 -5.01 -9.41 -6.33
N THR A 88 -5.09 -10.00 -7.51
CA THR A 88 -6.36 -10.41 -8.11
C THR A 88 -6.43 -11.89 -8.45
N ALA A 89 -5.34 -12.61 -8.34
CA ALA A 89 -5.28 -13.99 -8.78
C ALA A 89 -4.38 -14.83 -7.88
N PRO A 90 -4.64 -16.14 -7.80
CA PRO A 90 -3.70 -17.03 -7.11
C PRO A 90 -2.32 -17.01 -7.79
N PRO A 91 -1.25 -17.36 -7.08
CA PRO A 91 -1.29 -17.97 -5.76
C PRO A 91 -1.44 -16.98 -4.62
N ILE A 92 -1.76 -17.49 -3.44
CA ILE A 92 -1.73 -16.71 -2.21
C ILE A 92 -0.31 -16.17 -2.02
N PRO A 93 -0.14 -14.90 -1.59
CA PRO A 93 1.20 -14.37 -1.34
C PRO A 93 1.99 -15.20 -0.35
N LYS A 94 3.31 -15.14 -0.45
CA LYS A 94 4.18 -15.91 0.44
C LYS A 94 4.00 -15.48 1.89
N PRO A 95 4.14 -16.41 2.85
CA PRO A 95 4.19 -16.04 4.26
C PRO A 95 5.26 -14.99 4.52
N GLY A 96 4.95 -14.03 5.36
CA GLY A 96 5.81 -12.88 5.63
C GLY A 96 5.44 -11.64 4.83
N THR A 97 4.58 -11.77 3.82
CA THR A 97 4.11 -10.64 3.03
C THR A 97 3.09 -9.82 3.82
N ILE A 98 3.21 -8.51 3.76
CA ILE A 98 2.20 -7.62 4.35
C ILE A 98 1.12 -7.42 3.30
N VAL A 99 -0.12 -7.69 3.68
CA VAL A 99 -1.24 -7.78 2.76
C VAL A 99 -2.42 -6.93 3.23
N GLU A 100 -3.21 -6.53 2.26
CA GLU A 100 -4.53 -5.96 2.49
C GLU A 100 -5.52 -7.13 2.47
N TYR A 101 -6.14 -7.36 3.62
CA TYR A 101 -7.11 -8.44 3.78
C TYR A 101 -8.49 -7.84 4.02
N ASN A 102 -9.50 -8.43 3.40
CA ASN A 102 -10.88 -7.99 3.61
C ASN A 102 -11.82 -9.17 3.77
N ASP A 103 -12.84 -8.97 4.57
CA ASP A 103 -13.95 -9.90 4.76
C ASP A 103 -15.18 -9.11 5.21
N GLY A 104 -16.21 -9.79 5.69
CA GLY A 104 -17.44 -9.13 6.13
C GLY A 104 -17.26 -8.16 7.30
N ARG A 105 -16.13 -8.21 8.00
CA ARG A 105 -15.86 -7.29 9.12
C ARG A 105 -15.20 -5.99 8.66
N GLY A 106 -14.66 -5.95 7.43
CA GLY A 106 -13.97 -4.78 6.88
C GLY A 106 -12.63 -5.11 6.27
N VAL A 107 -11.74 -4.13 6.24
CA VAL A 107 -10.43 -4.21 5.59
C VAL A 107 -9.35 -3.92 6.61
N THR A 108 -8.24 -4.65 6.54
CA THR A 108 -7.08 -4.42 7.42
C THR A 108 -5.77 -4.69 6.71
N LEU A 109 -4.71 -4.08 7.22
CA LEU A 109 -3.34 -4.32 6.77
C LEU A 109 -2.63 -5.15 7.84
N LYS A 110 -2.12 -6.32 7.45
CA LYS A 110 -1.47 -7.25 8.37
C LYS A 110 -0.42 -8.06 7.64
N LYS A 111 0.45 -8.68 8.42
CA LYS A 111 1.44 -9.63 7.90
C LYS A 111 0.79 -10.99 7.78
N LEU A 112 0.86 -11.59 6.59
CA LEU A 112 0.37 -12.93 6.38
C LEU A 112 1.40 -13.93 6.88
N ILE A 113 1.01 -14.80 7.79
CA ILE A 113 1.88 -15.86 8.28
C ILE A 113 1.18 -17.21 8.19
N ARG A 114 1.97 -18.27 8.27
CA ARG A 114 1.47 -19.63 8.39
C ARG A 114 1.96 -20.19 9.70
N ARG A 115 1.09 -20.91 10.38
CA ARG A 115 1.49 -21.62 11.58
C ARG A 115 0.64 -22.85 11.75
N LYS A 116 1.16 -23.77 12.55
CA LYS A 116 0.46 -25.01 12.85
C LYS A 116 -0.50 -24.77 14.01
N ASN A 117 -1.76 -25.14 13.80
CA ASN A 117 -2.75 -25.10 14.86
C ASN A 117 -2.47 -26.23 15.84
N ALA A 118 -2.27 -25.88 17.13
CA ALA A 118 -1.90 -26.84 18.16
C ALA A 118 -3.00 -27.87 18.41
N GLU A 119 -4.26 -27.51 18.19
CA GLU A 119 -5.40 -28.40 18.46
C GLU A 119 -5.66 -29.37 17.31
N THR A 120 -5.60 -28.88 16.08
CA THR A 120 -5.94 -29.69 14.90
C THR A 120 -4.74 -30.30 14.21
N GLY A 121 -3.54 -29.79 14.48
CA GLY A 121 -2.32 -30.20 13.79
C GLY A 121 -2.22 -29.70 12.36
N LYS A 122 -3.19 -28.93 11.89
CA LYS A 122 -3.22 -28.42 10.52
C LYS A 122 -2.48 -27.08 10.43
N THR A 123 -1.84 -26.86 9.28
CA THR A 123 -1.25 -25.57 8.97
C THR A 123 -2.34 -24.61 8.52
N GLU A 124 -2.33 -23.40 9.08
CA GLU A 124 -3.31 -22.39 8.76
C GLU A 124 -2.65 -21.04 8.55
N TYR A 125 -3.33 -20.15 7.81
CA TYR A 125 -2.90 -18.77 7.66
C TYR A 125 -3.44 -17.94 8.80
N VAL A 126 -2.64 -16.96 9.21
CA VAL A 126 -3.02 -16.00 10.24
C VAL A 126 -2.55 -14.63 9.80
N LEU A 127 -3.33 -13.62 10.15
CA LEU A 127 -3.02 -12.22 9.87
C LEU A 127 -2.44 -11.61 11.14
N GLN A 128 -1.14 -11.34 11.10
CA GLN A 128 -0.39 -10.95 12.29
C GLN A 128 -0.05 -9.46 12.26
N PRO A 129 -0.33 -8.72 13.35
CA PRO A 129 0.17 -7.35 13.47
C PRO A 129 1.70 -7.36 13.69
N ILE A 130 2.36 -6.28 13.30
CA ILE A 130 3.77 -6.07 13.65
C ILE A 130 3.88 -5.65 15.11
N ASN A 131 2.94 -4.83 15.58
CA ASN A 131 2.91 -4.35 16.94
C ASN A 131 2.31 -5.42 17.87
N PRO A 132 3.09 -5.92 18.84
CA PRO A 132 2.63 -7.01 19.71
C PRO A 132 1.50 -6.61 20.66
N ALA A 133 1.19 -5.34 20.78
CA ALA A 133 0.03 -4.89 21.57
C ALA A 133 -1.30 -5.25 20.93
N PHE A 134 -1.28 -5.67 19.67
CA PHE A 134 -2.49 -6.05 18.93
C PHE A 134 -2.53 -7.55 18.73
N LYS A 135 -3.75 -8.07 18.55
CA LYS A 135 -3.97 -9.51 18.41
C LYS A 135 -3.95 -9.95 16.97
N ASP A 136 -3.57 -11.19 16.74
CA ASP A 136 -3.70 -11.85 15.46
C ASP A 136 -5.16 -11.93 15.05
N ILE A 137 -5.38 -11.92 13.74
CA ILE A 137 -6.71 -12.08 13.17
C ILE A 137 -6.73 -13.39 12.40
N THR A 138 -7.76 -14.19 12.67
CA THR A 138 -7.99 -15.42 11.93
C THR A 138 -8.83 -15.09 10.69
N PRO A 139 -8.37 -15.48 9.49
CA PRO A 139 -9.19 -15.31 8.30
C PRO A 139 -10.50 -16.07 8.44
N MET A 140 -11.56 -15.49 7.90
CA MET A 140 -12.86 -16.14 7.88
C MET A 140 -13.28 -16.47 6.46
N ASP A 141 -14.29 -17.33 6.35
CA ASP A 141 -14.84 -17.69 5.05
C ASP A 141 -15.33 -16.45 4.31
N GLY A 142 -15.06 -16.41 3.03
CA GLY A 142 -15.36 -15.23 2.22
C GLY A 142 -14.32 -14.14 2.28
N GLY A 143 -13.30 -14.29 3.12
CA GLY A 143 -12.21 -13.34 3.18
C GLY A 143 -11.28 -13.47 1.98
N SER A 144 -10.62 -12.38 1.62
CA SER A 144 -9.70 -12.37 0.50
C SER A 144 -8.57 -11.36 0.70
N ILE A 145 -7.47 -11.62 0.02
CA ILE A 145 -6.35 -10.70 -0.05
C ILE A 145 -6.49 -9.90 -1.33
N SER A 146 -6.61 -8.59 -1.20
CA SER A 146 -6.84 -7.70 -2.34
C SER A 146 -5.63 -6.86 -2.72
N GLY A 147 -4.61 -6.83 -1.89
CA GLY A 147 -3.42 -6.05 -2.18
C GLY A 147 -2.20 -6.52 -1.41
N ILE A 148 -1.05 -6.12 -1.92
CA ILE A 148 0.25 -6.42 -1.33
C ILE A 148 0.96 -5.10 -1.04
N TYR A 149 1.48 -4.95 0.16
CA TYR A 149 2.25 -3.78 0.54
C TYR A 149 3.56 -3.72 -0.24
N MET A 150 3.85 -2.57 -0.83
CA MET A 150 5.07 -2.36 -1.59
C MET A 150 6.06 -1.49 -0.83
N GLU A 151 5.62 -0.32 -0.41
CA GLU A 151 6.50 0.60 0.32
C GLU A 151 5.70 1.68 1.03
N THR A 152 6.31 2.30 2.03
CA THR A 152 5.78 3.48 2.69
C THR A 152 6.35 4.71 2.01
N LEU A 153 5.49 5.67 1.67
CA LEU A 153 5.93 6.91 1.05
C LEU A 153 6.59 7.80 2.09
N VAL A 154 7.78 8.31 1.75
CA VAL A 154 8.50 9.25 2.61
C VAL A 154 8.67 10.61 1.93
N ASN A 155 8.77 10.62 0.60
CA ASN A 155 8.99 11.81 -0.19
C ASN A 155 7.76 12.08 -1.05
N TYR A 156 6.83 12.85 -0.49
CA TYR A 156 5.64 13.26 -1.22
C TYR A 156 5.18 14.62 -0.70
N ARG A 157 4.34 15.27 -1.49
CA ARG A 157 3.77 16.57 -1.16
C ARG A 157 2.26 16.49 -1.33
N LYS A 158 1.54 17.10 -0.42
CA LYS A 158 0.08 17.16 -0.52
C LYS A 158 -0.31 18.16 -1.60
N GLY A 159 -1.33 17.82 -2.32
CA GLY A 159 -1.91 18.70 -3.34
C GLY A 159 -2.89 19.68 -2.78
#